data_1d91507dfa712fd7ad79eb28f0f3036f
#
_entry.id   1d91507dfa712fd7ad79eb28f0f3036f
#
_cell.length_a   1.000
_cell.length_b   1.000
_cell.length_c   1.000
_cell.angle_alpha   90.00
_cell.angle_beta   90.00
_cell.angle_gamma   90.00
#
_symmetry.space_group_name_H-M   'P 1'
#
loop_
_entity.id
_entity.type
_entity.pdbx_description
1 polymer ?
#
loop_
_entity_poly.entity_id
_entity_poly.type
_entity_poly.pdbx_seq_one_letter_code
_entity_poly.pdbx_strand_id
1 'polypeptide(L)'
;MNFKEELKKRSKIVEEALERFLPPSTVFPPLIHQAMRYSVMGGGKRIRPSLVMAGAEAVGGSAASVLPAACAVELIHVYSLIHDDLPAMDNDDYRRGKLTSHKVYGEAIAVLAGDALLTLAFQLLAENKAGRPEDTLKVIHEAALGAGTKGLIG
;
A
#
# COMPACT_ATOMS: atom_id res chain seq x y z
N MET A 1 10.10 -22.45 13.56
CA MET A 1 9.09 -21.56 12.92
C MET A 1 9.26 -21.66 11.41
N ASN A 2 8.20 -21.99 10.66
CA ASN A 2 8.28 -22.07 9.20
C ASN A 2 8.03 -20.65 8.62
N PHE A 3 9.05 -20.07 8.00
CA PHE A 3 8.96 -18.71 7.43
C PHE A 3 7.80 -18.55 6.44
N LYS A 4 7.55 -19.55 5.59
CA LYS A 4 6.46 -19.49 4.59
C LYS A 4 5.07 -19.45 5.25
N GLU A 5 4.88 -20.19 6.33
CA GLU A 5 3.61 -20.20 7.08
C GLU A 5 3.38 -18.88 7.79
N GLU A 6 4.43 -18.33 8.42
CA GLU A 6 4.35 -17.05 9.09
C GLU A 6 4.06 -15.91 8.10
N LEU A 7 4.74 -15.88 6.95
CA LEU A 7 4.47 -14.90 5.90
C LEU A 7 3.02 -15.02 5.39
N LYS A 8 2.51 -16.21 5.18
CA LYS A 8 1.12 -16.44 4.77
C LYS A 8 0.13 -15.94 5.80
N LYS A 9 0.39 -16.16 7.08
CA LYS A 9 -0.44 -15.68 8.18
C LYS A 9 -0.48 -14.13 8.21
N ARG A 10 0.69 -13.48 8.12
CA ARG A 10 0.80 -12.01 8.08
C ARG A 10 0.14 -11.43 6.84
N SER A 11 0.33 -12.05 5.68
CA SER A 11 -0.32 -11.64 4.43
C SER A 11 -1.84 -11.59 4.56
N LYS A 12 -2.44 -12.61 5.20
CA LYS A 12 -3.89 -12.64 5.45
C LYS A 12 -4.35 -11.48 6.35
N ILE A 13 -3.64 -11.21 7.43
CA ILE A 13 -3.93 -10.08 8.34
C ILE A 13 -3.89 -8.76 7.58
N VAL A 14 -2.87 -8.58 6.73
CA VAL A 14 -2.71 -7.36 5.91
C VAL A 14 -3.82 -7.23 4.88
N GLU A 15 -4.22 -8.32 4.21
CA GLU A 15 -5.31 -8.30 3.23
C GLU A 15 -6.66 -7.93 3.87
N GLU A 16 -6.96 -8.50 5.03
CA GLU A 16 -8.16 -8.14 5.80
C GLU A 16 -8.14 -6.67 6.27
N ALA A 17 -6.96 -6.13 6.58
CA ALA A 17 -6.80 -4.73 6.95
C ALA A 17 -6.94 -3.79 5.74
N LEU A 18 -6.30 -4.10 4.61
CA LEU A 18 -6.42 -3.35 3.37
C LEU A 18 -7.87 -3.29 2.88
N GLU A 19 -8.61 -4.41 2.99
CA GLU A 19 -10.04 -4.46 2.65
C GLU A 19 -10.86 -3.44 3.46
N ARG A 20 -10.53 -3.23 4.73
CA ARG A 20 -11.21 -2.27 5.64
C ARG A 20 -10.76 -0.83 5.43
N PHE A 21 -9.47 -0.60 5.13
CA PHE A 21 -8.92 0.74 4.96
C PHE A 21 -9.26 1.36 3.60
N LEU A 22 -9.43 0.52 2.58
CA LEU A 22 -9.81 1.01 1.25
C LEU A 22 -11.28 1.45 1.25
N PRO A 23 -11.60 2.62 0.66
CA PRO A 23 -12.97 3.05 0.49
C PRO A 23 -13.81 1.99 -0.24
N PRO A 24 -15.08 1.77 0.15
CA PRO A 24 -15.97 0.87 -0.58
C PRO A 24 -16.13 1.29 -2.05
N SER A 25 -16.17 0.33 -2.96
CA SER A 25 -16.32 0.58 -4.40
C SER A 25 -17.63 1.25 -4.82
N THR A 26 -18.59 1.32 -3.91
CA THR A 26 -19.92 1.93 -4.13
C THR A 26 -20.02 3.38 -3.67
N VAL A 27 -19.06 3.85 -2.87
CA VAL A 27 -19.04 5.24 -2.36
C VAL A 27 -18.50 6.17 -3.45
N PHE A 28 -19.04 7.38 -3.54
CA PHE A 28 -18.57 8.41 -4.48
C PHE A 28 -17.14 8.89 -4.13
N PRO A 29 -16.24 8.99 -5.12
CA PRO A 29 -16.37 8.67 -6.53
C PRO A 29 -16.09 7.16 -6.83
N PRO A 30 -17.11 6.38 -7.24
CA PRO A 30 -17.02 4.91 -7.27
C PRO A 30 -15.94 4.38 -8.22
N LEU A 31 -15.71 5.02 -9.35
CA LEU A 31 -14.75 4.54 -10.36
C LEU A 31 -13.30 4.58 -9.83
N ILE A 32 -12.91 5.63 -9.13
CA ILE A 32 -11.59 5.73 -8.49
C ILE A 32 -11.42 4.64 -7.43
N HIS A 33 -12.43 4.46 -6.55
CA HIS A 33 -12.38 3.43 -5.51
C HIS A 33 -12.31 2.01 -6.09
N GLN A 34 -13.01 1.75 -7.20
CA GLN A 34 -12.90 0.47 -7.94
C GLN A 34 -11.48 0.25 -8.46
N ALA A 35 -10.87 1.26 -9.09
CA ALA A 35 -9.50 1.16 -9.63
C ALA A 35 -8.45 0.97 -8.51
N MET A 36 -8.57 1.70 -7.39
CA MET A 36 -7.74 1.50 -6.19
C MET A 36 -7.83 0.06 -5.69
N ARG A 37 -9.04 -0.42 -5.46
CA ARG A 37 -9.30 -1.79 -4.96
C ARG A 37 -8.82 -2.85 -5.94
N TYR A 38 -9.06 -2.68 -7.24
CA TYR A 38 -8.59 -3.58 -8.29
C TYR A 38 -7.08 -3.81 -8.18
N SER A 39 -6.31 -2.75 -8.04
CA SER A 39 -4.85 -2.80 -7.98
C SER A 39 -4.34 -3.36 -6.65
N VAL A 40 -4.87 -2.90 -5.53
CA VAL A 40 -4.44 -3.34 -4.19
C VAL A 40 -4.82 -4.80 -3.94
N MET A 41 -6.07 -5.18 -4.24
CA MET A 41 -6.58 -6.54 -4.00
C MET A 41 -6.20 -7.53 -5.12
N GLY A 42 -5.42 -7.08 -6.11
CA GLY A 42 -4.88 -7.90 -7.19
C GLY A 42 -3.88 -8.99 -6.74
N GLY A 43 -3.62 -9.10 -5.45
CA GLY A 43 -2.73 -10.09 -4.85
C GLY A 43 -1.30 -9.57 -4.64
N GLY A 44 -0.46 -10.44 -4.08
CA GLY A 44 0.94 -10.12 -3.76
C GLY A 44 1.41 -10.88 -2.51
N LYS A 45 2.72 -10.95 -2.31
CA LYS A 45 3.31 -11.64 -1.16
C LYS A 45 3.24 -10.85 0.14
N ARG A 46 2.84 -9.58 0.09
CA ARG A 46 2.76 -8.66 1.24
C ARG A 46 4.03 -8.66 2.11
N ILE A 47 5.19 -8.71 1.46
CA ILE A 47 6.47 -8.78 2.17
C ILE A 47 6.74 -7.47 2.93
N ARG A 48 6.54 -6.32 2.29
CA ARG A 48 6.79 -5.01 2.90
C ARG A 48 6.00 -4.78 4.19
N PRO A 49 4.67 -4.93 4.21
CA PRO A 49 3.89 -4.82 5.45
C PRO A 49 4.29 -5.88 6.48
N SER A 50 4.66 -7.11 6.05
CA SER A 50 5.14 -8.15 6.97
C SER A 50 6.44 -7.76 7.66
N LEU A 51 7.34 -7.04 6.98
CA LEU A 51 8.58 -6.52 7.57
C LEU A 51 8.29 -5.40 8.59
N VAL A 52 7.33 -4.52 8.32
CA VAL A 52 6.91 -3.49 9.30
C VAL A 52 6.40 -4.16 10.58
N MET A 53 5.53 -5.16 10.44
CA MET A 53 5.00 -5.92 11.59
C MET A 53 6.12 -6.63 12.36
N ALA A 54 7.04 -7.29 11.66
CA ALA A 54 8.17 -7.98 12.29
C ALA A 54 9.13 -7.02 12.99
N GLY A 55 9.39 -5.84 12.40
CA GLY A 55 10.20 -4.79 13.01
C GLY A 55 9.61 -4.29 14.32
N ALA A 56 8.30 -4.06 14.37
CA ALA A 56 7.61 -3.67 15.60
C ALA A 56 7.74 -4.74 16.70
N GLU A 57 7.54 -6.00 16.36
CA GLU A 57 7.68 -7.11 17.31
C GLU A 57 9.13 -7.27 17.81
N ALA A 58 10.12 -7.07 16.95
CA ALA A 58 11.54 -7.17 17.31
C ALA A 58 11.97 -6.15 18.38
N VAL A 59 11.27 -5.03 18.47
CA VAL A 59 11.52 -4.00 19.51
C VAL A 59 10.52 -4.04 20.67
N GLY A 60 9.76 -5.14 20.80
CA GLY A 60 8.82 -5.36 21.90
C GLY A 60 7.43 -4.74 21.69
N GLY A 61 7.14 -4.22 20.49
CA GLY A 61 5.81 -3.76 20.10
C GLY A 61 4.92 -4.91 19.65
N SER A 62 3.73 -4.57 19.11
CA SER A 62 2.81 -5.56 18.55
C SER A 62 2.54 -5.31 17.07
N ALA A 63 2.37 -6.38 16.28
CA ALA A 63 1.99 -6.29 14.88
C ALA A 63 0.68 -5.52 14.67
N ALA A 64 -0.27 -5.67 15.59
CA ALA A 64 -1.57 -5.02 15.52
C ALA A 64 -1.49 -3.48 15.66
N SER A 65 -0.57 -2.98 16.50
CA SER A 65 -0.41 -1.54 16.74
C SER A 65 0.15 -0.78 15.53
N VAL A 66 0.88 -1.46 14.64
CA VAL A 66 1.51 -0.87 13.44
C VAL A 66 0.79 -1.23 12.14
N LEU A 67 -0.38 -1.85 12.23
CA LEU A 67 -1.11 -2.33 11.06
C LEU A 67 -1.49 -1.23 10.06
N PRO A 68 -1.92 -0.01 10.50
CA PRO A 68 -2.10 1.10 9.57
C PRO A 68 -0.83 1.47 8.83
N ALA A 69 0.30 1.59 9.52
CA ALA A 69 1.60 1.89 8.90
C ALA A 69 2.07 0.76 7.95
N ALA A 70 1.84 -0.50 8.31
CA ALA A 70 2.14 -1.64 7.46
C ALA A 70 1.32 -1.59 6.14
N CYS A 71 0.03 -1.29 6.23
CA CYS A 71 -0.83 -1.10 5.07
C CYS A 71 -0.40 0.12 4.24
N ALA A 72 -0.03 1.24 4.87
CA ALA A 72 0.46 2.43 4.18
C ALA A 72 1.67 2.12 3.29
N VAL A 73 2.66 1.38 3.79
CA VAL A 73 3.83 0.97 3.00
C VAL A 73 3.43 0.10 1.80
N GLU A 74 2.42 -0.75 1.93
CA GLU A 74 1.91 -1.51 0.78
C GLU A 74 1.17 -0.61 -0.22
N LEU A 75 0.39 0.38 0.23
CA LEU A 75 -0.27 1.34 -0.66
C LEU A 75 0.76 2.18 -1.44
N ILE A 76 1.84 2.62 -0.79
CA ILE A 76 2.98 3.29 -1.45
C ILE A 76 3.60 2.37 -2.50
N HIS A 77 3.76 1.09 -2.22
CA HIS A 77 4.25 0.14 -3.23
C HIS A 77 3.27 -0.03 -4.39
N VAL A 78 1.96 -0.15 -4.11
CA VAL A 78 0.96 -0.39 -5.17
C VAL A 78 0.80 0.83 -6.07
N TYR A 79 0.80 2.07 -5.53
CA TYR A 79 0.73 3.25 -6.39
C TYR A 79 1.90 3.30 -7.38
N SER A 80 3.12 3.00 -6.93
CA SER A 80 4.28 3.01 -7.81
C SER A 80 4.13 1.99 -8.94
N LEU A 81 3.62 0.80 -8.65
CA LEU A 81 3.35 -0.21 -9.69
C LEU A 81 2.29 0.25 -10.70
N ILE A 82 1.24 0.96 -10.25
CA ILE A 82 0.22 1.48 -11.17
C ILE A 82 0.84 2.51 -12.12
N HIS A 83 1.70 3.40 -11.60
CA HIS A 83 2.34 4.44 -12.40
C HIS A 83 3.43 3.86 -13.31
N ASP A 84 4.22 2.89 -12.83
CA ASP A 84 5.22 2.19 -13.64
C ASP A 84 4.58 1.48 -14.87
N ASP A 85 3.39 0.91 -14.70
CA ASP A 85 2.68 0.21 -15.77
C ASP A 85 2.15 1.14 -16.88
N LEU A 86 2.08 2.46 -16.66
CA LEU A 86 1.53 3.40 -17.64
C LEU A 86 2.33 3.44 -18.95
N PRO A 87 1.66 3.79 -20.09
CA PRO A 87 2.34 3.89 -21.39
C PRO A 87 3.53 4.86 -21.43
N ALA A 88 3.54 5.86 -20.54
CA ALA A 88 4.63 6.83 -20.42
C ALA A 88 5.83 6.30 -19.62
N MET A 89 5.69 5.13 -19.00
CA MET A 89 6.72 4.46 -18.18
C MET A 89 7.07 3.12 -18.82
N ASP A 90 6.82 1.99 -18.15
CA ASP A 90 7.17 0.64 -18.64
C ASP A 90 6.21 0.12 -19.72
N ASN A 91 5.02 0.71 -19.84
CA ASN A 91 3.97 0.33 -20.80
C ASN A 91 3.58 -1.15 -20.72
N ASP A 92 3.39 -1.65 -19.51
CA ASP A 92 3.03 -3.05 -19.27
C ASP A 92 1.51 -3.28 -19.41
N ASP A 93 1.11 -4.26 -20.23
CA ASP A 93 -0.28 -4.66 -20.39
C ASP A 93 -0.77 -5.58 -19.27
N TYR A 94 0.14 -6.33 -18.63
CA TYR A 94 -0.19 -7.34 -17.63
C TYR A 94 0.74 -7.25 -16.41
N ARG A 95 0.14 -7.38 -15.22
CA ARG A 95 0.86 -7.54 -13.95
C ARG A 95 0.25 -8.68 -13.14
N ARG A 96 1.09 -9.63 -12.69
CA ARG A 96 0.65 -10.82 -11.94
C ARG A 96 -0.46 -11.61 -12.66
N GLY A 97 -0.42 -11.69 -13.99
CA GLY A 97 -1.39 -12.41 -14.82
C GLY A 97 -2.74 -11.72 -15.02
N LYS A 98 -2.89 -10.46 -14.58
CA LYS A 98 -4.08 -9.62 -14.79
C LYS A 98 -3.72 -8.40 -15.62
N LEU A 99 -4.69 -7.85 -16.35
CA LEU A 99 -4.53 -6.56 -17.04
C LEU A 99 -4.14 -5.48 -16.02
N THR A 100 -3.27 -4.55 -16.43
CA THR A 100 -2.87 -3.40 -15.62
C THR A 100 -4.01 -2.40 -15.47
N SER A 101 -3.93 -1.52 -14.46
CA SER A 101 -5.00 -0.57 -14.13
C SER A 101 -5.38 0.29 -15.33
N HIS A 102 -4.39 0.80 -16.09
CA HIS A 102 -4.66 1.65 -17.26
C HIS A 102 -5.35 0.91 -18.41
N LYS A 103 -5.15 -0.41 -18.55
CA LYS A 103 -5.84 -1.22 -19.56
C LYS A 103 -7.30 -1.48 -19.20
N VAL A 104 -7.63 -1.48 -17.90
CA VAL A 104 -9.02 -1.75 -17.43
C VAL A 104 -9.83 -0.46 -17.29
N TYR A 105 -9.20 0.60 -16.75
CA TYR A 105 -9.90 1.84 -16.37
C TYR A 105 -9.50 3.06 -17.20
N GLY A 106 -8.50 2.92 -18.08
CA GLY A 106 -7.91 4.04 -18.82
C GLY A 106 -6.80 4.74 -18.03
N GLU A 107 -5.93 5.46 -18.75
CA GLU A 107 -4.74 6.10 -18.19
C GLU A 107 -5.06 7.14 -17.12
N ALA A 108 -6.04 8.02 -17.37
CA ALA A 108 -6.41 9.09 -16.43
C ALA A 108 -6.88 8.53 -15.07
N ILE A 109 -7.70 7.47 -15.09
CA ILE A 109 -8.17 6.82 -13.86
C ILE A 109 -7.03 6.07 -13.17
N ALA A 110 -6.11 5.47 -13.92
CA ALA A 110 -4.94 4.80 -13.35
C ALA A 110 -4.02 5.79 -12.63
N VAL A 111 -3.73 6.95 -13.24
CA VAL A 111 -2.96 8.03 -12.59
C VAL A 111 -3.63 8.46 -11.29
N LEU A 112 -4.93 8.81 -11.35
CA LEU A 112 -5.68 9.28 -10.17
C LEU A 112 -5.82 8.19 -9.09
N ALA A 113 -5.93 6.92 -9.46
CA ALA A 113 -5.94 5.81 -8.50
C ALA A 113 -4.60 5.67 -7.77
N GLY A 114 -3.48 5.84 -8.47
CA GLY A 114 -2.15 5.88 -7.86
C GLY A 114 -2.01 7.05 -6.88
N ASP A 115 -2.39 8.26 -7.29
CA ASP A 115 -2.36 9.47 -6.43
C ASP A 115 -3.23 9.30 -5.18
N ALA A 116 -4.42 8.73 -5.35
CA ALA A 116 -5.34 8.46 -4.24
C ALA A 116 -4.77 7.44 -3.25
N LEU A 117 -4.09 6.38 -3.74
CA LEU A 117 -3.42 5.40 -2.89
C LEU A 117 -2.25 6.01 -2.11
N LEU A 118 -1.44 6.84 -2.77
CA LEU A 118 -0.34 7.56 -2.11
C LEU A 118 -0.87 8.48 -1.01
N THR A 119 -1.91 9.24 -1.30
CA THR A 119 -2.56 10.13 -0.33
C THR A 119 -3.16 9.36 0.85
N LEU A 120 -3.88 8.26 0.58
CA LEU A 120 -4.43 7.38 1.61
C LEU A 120 -3.33 6.75 2.48
N ALA A 121 -2.17 6.43 1.90
CA ALA A 121 -1.04 5.91 2.68
C ALA A 121 -0.59 6.89 3.76
N PHE A 122 -0.45 8.18 3.43
CA PHE A 122 -0.09 9.20 4.42
C PHE A 122 -1.19 9.44 5.46
N GLN A 123 -2.46 9.33 5.08
CA GLN A 123 -3.57 9.33 6.04
C GLN A 123 -3.42 8.17 7.04
N LEU A 124 -3.19 6.94 6.58
CA LEU A 124 -3.00 5.78 7.46
C LEU A 124 -1.78 5.92 8.37
N LEU A 125 -0.68 6.50 7.89
CA LEU A 125 0.48 6.80 8.72
C LEU A 125 0.13 7.78 9.84
N ALA A 126 -0.64 8.83 9.53
CA ALA A 126 -1.07 9.83 10.52
C ALA A 126 -2.07 9.25 11.54
N GLU A 127 -2.89 8.30 11.14
CA GLU A 127 -3.84 7.60 12.00
C GLU A 127 -3.19 6.48 12.85
N ASN A 128 -1.92 6.13 12.58
CA ASN A 128 -1.22 5.08 13.31
C ASN A 128 -0.91 5.52 14.74
N LYS A 129 -1.45 4.79 15.72
CA LYS A 129 -1.37 5.12 17.16
C LYS A 129 -0.29 4.33 17.91
N ALA A 130 0.67 3.75 17.21
CA ALA A 130 1.80 3.08 17.82
C ALA A 130 2.84 4.13 18.27
N GLY A 131 2.98 4.33 19.57
CA GLY A 131 3.93 5.30 20.11
C GLY A 131 3.30 6.68 20.38
N ARG A 132 4.17 7.67 20.58
CA ARG A 132 3.79 9.06 20.85
C ARG A 132 3.55 9.82 19.54
N PRO A 133 2.82 10.95 19.57
CA PRO A 133 2.60 11.77 18.37
C PRO A 133 3.91 12.19 17.66
N GLU A 134 4.96 12.50 18.41
CA GLU A 134 6.27 12.86 17.83
C GLU A 134 6.92 11.72 17.07
N ASP A 135 6.69 10.48 17.51
CA ASP A 135 7.21 9.29 16.83
C ASP A 135 6.42 9.00 15.54
N THR A 136 5.10 9.27 15.53
CA THR A 136 4.28 9.23 14.32
C THR A 136 4.78 10.24 13.27
N LEU A 137 5.11 11.47 13.67
CA LEU A 137 5.68 12.47 12.75
C LEU A 137 7.01 12.02 12.14
N LYS A 138 7.87 11.37 12.93
CA LYS A 138 9.13 10.80 12.42
C LYS A 138 8.87 9.68 11.40
N VAL A 139 7.91 8.78 11.68
CA VAL A 139 7.53 7.72 10.74
C VAL A 139 7.01 8.30 9.42
N ILE A 140 6.16 9.33 9.47
CA ILE A 140 5.67 10.03 8.28
C ILE A 140 6.84 10.66 7.51
N HIS A 141 7.77 11.31 8.21
CA HIS A 141 8.96 11.92 7.60
C HIS A 141 9.83 10.87 6.89
N GLU A 142 10.15 9.76 7.54
CA GLU A 142 10.93 8.66 6.96
C GLU A 142 10.22 8.02 5.76
N ALA A 143 8.90 7.82 5.85
CA ALA A 143 8.12 7.31 4.73
C ALA A 143 8.15 8.28 3.53
N ALA A 144 8.05 9.59 3.77
CA ALA A 144 8.14 10.60 2.72
C ALA A 144 9.54 10.66 2.08
N LEU A 145 10.61 10.56 2.88
CA LEU A 145 11.97 10.45 2.34
C LEU A 145 12.15 9.20 1.49
N GLY A 146 11.71 8.05 1.99
CA GLY A 146 11.84 6.77 1.29
C GLY A 146 10.97 6.67 0.04
N ALA A 147 9.81 7.34 0.00
CA ALA A 147 8.94 7.40 -1.18
C ALA A 147 9.33 8.52 -2.16
N GLY A 148 10.16 9.47 -1.74
CA GLY A 148 10.53 10.65 -2.52
C GLY A 148 11.67 10.44 -3.51
N THR A 149 12.20 11.57 -4.02
CA THR A 149 13.23 11.62 -5.07
C THR A 149 14.60 11.04 -4.68
N LYS A 150 14.83 10.84 -3.38
CA LYS A 150 16.04 10.15 -2.86
C LYS A 150 15.80 8.67 -2.57
N GLY A 151 14.63 8.16 -2.90
CA GLY A 151 14.22 6.78 -2.65
C GLY A 151 13.46 6.21 -3.86
N LEU A 152 12.16 5.92 -3.71
CA LEU A 152 11.37 5.18 -4.69
C LEU A 152 11.23 5.89 -6.06
N ILE A 153 11.22 7.24 -6.09
CA ILE A 153 11.04 8.02 -7.33
C ILE A 153 12.37 8.26 -8.07
N GLY A 154 13.50 8.20 -7.39
CA GLY A 154 14.84 8.43 -7.97
C GLY A 154 15.54 7.16 -8.31
#